data_8403fce14689d51bd0a3bb36b9de935c
#
_entry.id   8403fce14689d51bd0a3bb36b9de935c
#
_cell.length_a   1.000
_cell.length_b   1.000
_cell.length_c   1.000
_cell.angle_alpha   90.00
_cell.angle_beta   90.00
_cell.angle_gamma   90.00
#
_symmetry.space_group_name_H-M   'P 1'
#
loop_
_entity.id
_entity.type
_entity.pdbx_description
1 polymer ?
#
loop_
_entity_poly.entity_id
_entity_poly.type
_entity_poly.pdbx_seq_one_letter_code
_entity_poly.pdbx_strand_id
1 'polypeptide(L)'
;MKVLVGVSRIFVGVLFIISGLIKLNDPVGFSFKLGDYFAPEVLNLPFLEPYALVIAVLVVILEVLLGVMLIVGYAKKFTLWSLLLMIVFFTFLTFYSAYFNKVTDCGCFGDALKLTPWESFTKDVVLLILILFLYKGSRYIQPFFSKGVRSITIFISLILCLWLGLHVLEHLPVIDFRAYKVGTNITRGMQTPADAPAAVYQYNWSFDVNGQQKTVINRGEDPKIDGTLLGVETSVLQKGYEPPIHDFSIERDGTDYTTQMLEEENLLVVIAYNLDVSQNEGFISIKEATDTAIEKGYTVIGISASSTPETEKLAAKYDLDFKFYFCDMTALKTIIRSNPSIISLEKGTILQKLHFNDVDQLILKELKNTSLTKDIPVKTLDSIN
;
A
#
# COMPACT_ATOMS: atom_id res chain seq x y z
N MET A 1 -3.87 -41.23 -3.27
CA MET A 1 -2.62 -40.52 -3.64
C MET A 1 -2.76 -39.73 -4.95
N LYS A 2 -3.06 -40.34 -6.12
CA LYS A 2 -3.13 -39.62 -7.42
C LYS A 2 -4.14 -38.46 -7.42
N VAL A 3 -5.36 -38.67 -6.90
CA VAL A 3 -6.38 -37.63 -6.79
C VAL A 3 -5.95 -36.49 -5.86
N LEU A 4 -5.46 -36.82 -4.68
CA LEU A 4 -4.98 -35.81 -3.72
C LEU A 4 -3.82 -34.96 -4.29
N VAL A 5 -2.85 -35.60 -4.98
CA VAL A 5 -1.77 -34.86 -5.67
C VAL A 5 -2.36 -33.96 -6.76
N GLY A 6 -3.37 -34.42 -7.52
CA GLY A 6 -4.06 -33.62 -8.53
C GLY A 6 -4.74 -32.38 -7.92
N VAL A 7 -5.51 -32.56 -6.85
CA VAL A 7 -6.19 -31.46 -6.15
C VAL A 7 -5.18 -30.47 -5.56
N SER A 8 -4.19 -30.96 -4.81
CA SER A 8 -3.14 -30.09 -4.24
C SER A 8 -2.38 -29.29 -5.32
N ARG A 9 -2.11 -29.93 -6.45
CA ARG A 9 -1.44 -29.29 -7.59
C ARG A 9 -2.25 -28.11 -8.15
N ILE A 10 -3.54 -28.32 -8.37
CA ILE A 10 -4.42 -27.25 -8.88
C ILE A 10 -4.55 -26.16 -7.82
N PHE A 11 -4.80 -26.53 -6.56
CA PHE A 11 -4.96 -25.56 -5.47
C PHE A 11 -3.71 -24.67 -5.30
N VAL A 12 -2.53 -25.27 -5.15
CA VAL A 12 -1.27 -24.52 -5.03
C VAL A 12 -1.01 -23.67 -6.27
N GLY A 13 -1.18 -24.23 -7.47
CA GLY A 13 -0.95 -23.50 -8.72
C GLY A 13 -1.87 -22.31 -8.90
N VAL A 14 -3.16 -22.46 -8.64
CA VAL A 14 -4.15 -21.37 -8.72
C VAL A 14 -3.85 -20.28 -7.69
N LEU A 15 -3.49 -20.67 -6.46
CA LEU A 15 -3.19 -19.73 -5.39
C LEU A 15 -1.95 -18.89 -5.71
N PHE A 16 -0.89 -19.52 -6.27
CA PHE A 16 0.30 -18.80 -6.73
C PHE A 16 -0.01 -17.85 -7.88
N ILE A 17 -0.84 -18.25 -8.85
CA ILE A 17 -1.24 -17.39 -9.96
C ILE A 17 -2.02 -16.18 -9.45
N ILE A 18 -3.03 -16.38 -8.59
CA ILE A 18 -3.86 -15.29 -8.05
C ILE A 18 -3.00 -14.34 -7.21
N SER A 19 -2.20 -14.87 -6.28
CA SER A 19 -1.32 -14.08 -5.43
C SER A 19 -0.29 -13.28 -6.25
N GLY A 20 0.31 -13.92 -7.26
CA GLY A 20 1.26 -13.26 -8.15
C GLY A 20 0.61 -12.19 -9.03
N LEU A 21 -0.60 -12.44 -9.59
CA LEU A 21 -1.30 -11.45 -10.42
C LEU A 21 -1.77 -10.23 -9.60
N ILE A 22 -2.23 -10.42 -8.37
CA ILE A 22 -2.59 -9.31 -7.48
C ILE A 22 -1.38 -8.43 -7.21
N LYS A 23 -0.22 -9.01 -6.89
CA LYS A 23 1.03 -8.27 -6.70
C LYS A 23 1.58 -7.67 -8.00
N LEU A 24 1.41 -8.35 -9.14
CA LEU A 24 1.81 -7.84 -10.45
C LEU A 24 0.94 -6.66 -10.90
N ASN A 25 -0.31 -6.58 -10.43
CA ASN A 25 -1.17 -5.42 -10.64
C ASN A 25 -0.69 -4.17 -9.86
N ASP A 26 0.04 -4.33 -8.76
CA ASP A 26 0.66 -3.24 -7.99
C ASP A 26 2.08 -3.62 -7.53
N PRO A 27 3.06 -3.73 -8.44
CA PRO A 27 4.42 -4.09 -8.09
C PRO A 27 5.13 -2.98 -7.30
N VAL A 28 4.72 -1.72 -7.47
CA VAL A 28 5.22 -0.58 -6.70
C VAL A 28 4.82 -0.72 -5.22
N GLY A 29 3.54 -1.04 -4.94
CA GLY A 29 3.08 -1.31 -3.58
C GLY A 29 3.81 -2.51 -2.94
N PHE A 30 4.07 -3.57 -3.70
CA PHE A 30 4.87 -4.69 -3.21
C PHE A 30 6.35 -4.31 -2.99
N SER A 31 6.92 -3.43 -3.82
CA SER A 31 8.29 -2.94 -3.62
C SER A 31 8.44 -2.13 -2.32
N PHE A 32 7.43 -1.35 -1.94
CA PHE A 32 7.43 -0.64 -0.64
C PHE A 32 7.51 -1.63 0.53
N LYS A 33 6.74 -2.73 0.46
CA LYS A 33 6.81 -3.79 1.48
C LYS A 33 8.18 -4.48 1.53
N LEU A 34 8.81 -4.71 0.38
CA LEU A 34 10.18 -5.22 0.35
C LEU A 34 11.18 -4.22 0.94
N GLY A 35 11.01 -2.93 0.68
CA GLY A 35 11.79 -1.86 1.31
C GLY A 35 11.66 -1.91 2.84
N ASP A 36 10.44 -2.04 3.38
CA ASP A 36 10.21 -2.22 4.81
C ASP A 36 10.98 -3.43 5.37
N TYR A 37 11.02 -4.56 4.63
CA TYR A 37 11.84 -5.72 5.03
C TYR A 37 13.35 -5.46 4.96
N PHE A 38 13.81 -4.68 3.99
CA PHE A 38 15.24 -4.39 3.82
C PHE A 38 15.78 -3.35 4.81
N ALA A 39 14.88 -2.61 5.48
CA ALA A 39 15.24 -1.58 6.45
C ALA A 39 16.21 -2.08 7.53
N PRO A 40 17.10 -1.20 8.05
CA PRO A 40 18.08 -1.54 9.09
C PRO A 40 17.47 -2.17 10.35
N GLU A 41 16.26 -1.74 10.71
CA GLU A 41 15.55 -2.18 11.92
C GLU A 41 14.86 -3.55 11.72
N VAL A 42 14.80 -4.08 10.49
CA VAL A 42 14.15 -5.35 10.15
C VAL A 42 15.20 -6.40 9.78
N LEU A 43 15.58 -6.52 8.51
CA LEU A 43 16.58 -7.51 8.07
C LEU A 43 17.98 -6.92 7.91
N ASN A 44 18.13 -5.59 8.03
CA ASN A 44 19.38 -4.86 7.88
C ASN A 44 20.09 -5.15 6.54
N LEU A 45 19.34 -4.98 5.44
CA LEU A 45 19.81 -5.17 4.07
C LEU A 45 19.64 -3.89 3.23
N PRO A 46 20.09 -2.70 3.70
CA PRO A 46 19.80 -1.42 3.04
C PRO A 46 20.37 -1.33 1.61
N PHE A 47 21.38 -2.12 1.28
CA PHE A 47 21.95 -2.19 -0.06
C PHE A 47 20.98 -2.79 -1.11
N LEU A 48 19.91 -3.48 -0.69
CA LEU A 48 18.86 -4.02 -1.56
C LEU A 48 17.71 -3.03 -1.78
N GLU A 49 17.57 -2.01 -0.94
CA GLU A 49 16.47 -1.03 -1.02
C GLU A 49 16.36 -0.35 -2.39
N PRO A 50 17.45 0.11 -3.04
CA PRO A 50 17.38 0.70 -4.38
C PRO A 50 16.89 -0.28 -5.47
N TYR A 51 16.99 -1.58 -5.21
CA TYR A 51 16.58 -2.65 -6.12
C TYR A 51 15.21 -3.24 -5.78
N ALA A 52 14.52 -2.73 -4.76
CA ALA A 52 13.27 -3.30 -4.26
C ALA A 52 12.21 -3.46 -5.36
N LEU A 53 12.06 -2.47 -6.26
CA LEU A 53 11.12 -2.54 -7.38
C LEU A 53 11.49 -3.62 -8.39
N VAL A 54 12.76 -3.72 -8.77
CA VAL A 54 13.23 -4.75 -9.71
C VAL A 54 13.05 -6.14 -9.13
N ILE A 55 13.39 -6.32 -7.85
CA ILE A 55 13.20 -7.58 -7.12
C ILE A 55 11.71 -7.91 -7.04
N ALA A 56 10.85 -6.93 -6.72
CA ALA A 56 9.39 -7.11 -6.67
C ALA A 56 8.86 -7.65 -8.00
N VAL A 57 9.15 -6.98 -9.11
CA VAL A 57 8.69 -7.38 -10.46
C VAL A 57 9.17 -8.79 -10.80
N LEU A 58 10.44 -9.10 -10.59
CA LEU A 58 11.01 -10.43 -10.88
C LEU A 58 10.34 -11.53 -10.04
N VAL A 59 10.16 -11.30 -8.74
CA VAL A 59 9.55 -12.27 -7.82
C VAL A 59 8.09 -12.53 -8.19
N VAL A 60 7.30 -11.50 -8.48
CA VAL A 60 5.87 -11.70 -8.80
C VAL A 60 5.65 -12.35 -10.16
N ILE A 61 6.47 -12.04 -11.18
CA ILE A 61 6.44 -12.73 -12.47
C ILE A 61 6.82 -14.22 -12.27
N LEU A 62 7.86 -14.49 -11.51
CA LEU A 62 8.27 -15.86 -11.20
C LEU A 62 7.16 -16.62 -10.46
N GLU A 63 6.47 -15.98 -9.51
CA GLU A 63 5.37 -16.56 -8.76
C GLU A 63 4.22 -17.00 -9.70
N VAL A 64 3.79 -16.15 -10.63
CA VAL A 64 2.76 -16.49 -11.63
C VAL A 64 3.23 -17.64 -12.52
N LEU A 65 4.45 -17.53 -13.04
CA LEU A 65 4.99 -18.56 -13.95
C LEU A 65 5.13 -19.92 -13.27
N LEU A 66 5.57 -19.97 -12.02
CA LEU A 66 5.68 -21.23 -11.27
C LEU A 66 4.30 -21.85 -11.02
N GLY A 67 3.28 -21.02 -10.74
CA GLY A 67 1.90 -21.48 -10.65
C GLY A 67 1.41 -22.11 -11.95
N VAL A 68 1.62 -21.44 -13.10
CA VAL A 68 1.28 -21.97 -14.43
C VAL A 68 2.06 -23.25 -14.75
N MET A 69 3.38 -23.24 -14.53
CA MET A 69 4.26 -24.40 -14.74
C MET A 69 3.81 -25.61 -13.93
N LEU A 70 3.40 -25.39 -12.68
CA LEU A 70 2.87 -26.43 -11.81
C LEU A 70 1.56 -27.00 -12.41
N ILE A 71 0.62 -26.14 -12.81
CA ILE A 71 -0.69 -26.57 -13.38
C ILE A 71 -0.50 -27.35 -14.67
N VAL A 72 0.34 -26.90 -15.60
CA VAL A 72 0.54 -27.61 -16.87
C VAL A 72 1.48 -28.81 -16.77
N GLY A 73 2.25 -28.93 -15.66
CA GLY A 73 3.24 -30.00 -15.43
C GLY A 73 4.49 -29.85 -16.27
N TYR A 74 4.99 -28.63 -16.39
CA TYR A 74 6.24 -28.32 -17.11
C TYR A 74 7.43 -28.42 -16.16
N ALA A 75 8.56 -28.97 -16.65
CA ALA A 75 9.83 -29.06 -15.93
C ALA A 75 9.70 -29.41 -14.43
N LYS A 76 8.87 -30.39 -14.09
CA LYS A 76 8.34 -30.62 -12.73
C LYS A 76 9.36 -30.59 -11.59
N LYS A 77 10.61 -31.07 -11.82
CA LYS A 77 11.66 -31.01 -10.80
C LYS A 77 12.05 -29.57 -10.51
N PHE A 78 12.32 -28.80 -11.56
CA PHE A 78 12.66 -27.39 -11.44
C PHE A 78 11.50 -26.60 -10.77
N THR A 79 10.27 -26.79 -11.27
CA THR A 79 9.08 -26.11 -10.73
C THR A 79 8.88 -26.37 -9.23
N LEU A 80 8.98 -27.66 -8.81
CA LEU A 80 8.78 -27.99 -7.40
C LEU A 80 9.90 -27.47 -6.51
N TRP A 81 11.16 -27.48 -6.96
CA TRP A 81 12.27 -26.91 -6.22
C TRP A 81 12.15 -25.37 -6.11
N SER A 82 11.81 -24.70 -7.19
CA SER A 82 11.62 -23.24 -7.18
C SER A 82 10.44 -22.81 -6.31
N LEU A 83 9.31 -23.55 -6.37
CA LEU A 83 8.18 -23.34 -5.47
C LEU A 83 8.56 -23.56 -4.00
N LEU A 84 9.33 -24.60 -3.70
CA LEU A 84 9.79 -24.88 -2.35
C LEU A 84 10.71 -23.77 -1.83
N LEU A 85 11.66 -23.32 -2.63
CA LEU A 85 12.54 -22.22 -2.26
C LEU A 85 11.75 -20.94 -2.00
N MET A 86 10.83 -20.61 -2.89
CA MET A 86 9.99 -19.40 -2.78
C MET A 86 9.10 -19.45 -1.55
N ILE A 87 8.40 -20.57 -1.29
CA ILE A 87 7.51 -20.65 -0.13
C ILE A 87 8.30 -20.68 1.18
N VAL A 88 9.47 -21.29 1.24
CA VAL A 88 10.35 -21.23 2.43
C VAL A 88 10.77 -19.80 2.70
N PHE A 89 11.14 -19.05 1.67
CA PHE A 89 11.49 -17.64 1.80
C PHE A 89 10.32 -16.80 2.31
N PHE A 90 9.12 -16.94 1.72
CA PHE A 90 7.93 -16.21 2.19
C PHE A 90 7.51 -16.63 3.60
N THR A 91 7.55 -17.94 3.91
CA THR A 91 7.26 -18.42 5.26
C THR A 91 8.21 -17.83 6.29
N PHE A 92 9.49 -17.67 5.95
CA PHE A 92 10.47 -16.99 6.80
C PHE A 92 10.10 -15.53 7.02
N LEU A 93 9.78 -14.77 5.96
CA LEU A 93 9.40 -13.36 6.07
C LEU A 93 8.12 -13.17 6.91
N THR A 94 7.10 -13.98 6.65
CA THR A 94 5.82 -13.91 7.39
C THR A 94 5.96 -14.34 8.85
N PHE A 95 6.80 -15.34 9.13
CA PHE A 95 7.16 -15.70 10.50
C PHE A 95 7.89 -14.56 11.21
N TYR A 96 8.87 -13.95 10.55
CA TYR A 96 9.61 -12.83 11.10
C TYR A 96 8.68 -11.66 11.46
N SER A 97 7.79 -11.31 10.53
CA SER A 97 6.76 -10.28 10.77
C SER A 97 5.85 -10.63 11.96
N ALA A 98 5.36 -11.87 12.02
CA ALA A 98 4.44 -12.31 13.06
C ALA A 98 5.10 -12.37 14.45
N TYR A 99 6.34 -12.84 14.52
CA TYR A 99 7.05 -13.03 15.78
C TYR A 99 7.62 -11.73 16.35
N PHE A 100 8.25 -10.90 15.51
CA PHE A 100 8.88 -9.66 15.95
C PHE A 100 7.97 -8.44 15.86
N ASN A 101 6.77 -8.57 15.28
CA ASN A 101 5.79 -7.49 15.07
C ASN A 101 6.38 -6.24 14.39
N LYS A 102 7.32 -6.43 13.44
CA LYS A 102 8.04 -5.35 12.76
C LYS A 102 7.35 -4.86 11.50
N VAL A 103 6.72 -5.76 10.75
CA VAL A 103 5.97 -5.46 9.53
C VAL A 103 4.54 -5.92 9.75
N THR A 104 3.59 -4.99 9.83
CA THR A 104 2.19 -5.28 10.19
C THR A 104 1.38 -5.87 9.04
N ASP A 105 1.82 -5.67 7.80
CA ASP A 105 1.19 -6.18 6.59
C ASP A 105 2.23 -6.84 5.69
N CYS A 106 2.12 -8.16 5.53
CA CYS A 106 3.09 -8.96 4.77
C CYS A 106 2.99 -8.78 3.25
N GLY A 107 1.95 -8.10 2.74
CA GLY A 107 1.77 -7.86 1.30
C GLY A 107 1.51 -9.11 0.45
N CYS A 108 1.16 -10.26 1.05
CA CYS A 108 0.98 -11.53 0.32
C CYS A 108 -0.10 -11.46 -0.77
N PHE A 109 -1.17 -10.71 -0.54
CA PHE A 109 -2.25 -10.40 -1.50
C PHE A 109 -2.38 -8.90 -1.73
N GLY A 110 -1.30 -8.13 -1.53
CA GLY A 110 -1.32 -6.67 -1.65
C GLY A 110 -2.48 -6.05 -0.87
N ASP A 111 -3.06 -4.98 -1.40
CA ASP A 111 -4.21 -4.30 -0.80
C ASP A 111 -5.56 -5.01 -1.06
N ALA A 112 -5.59 -6.09 -1.87
CA ALA A 112 -6.82 -6.81 -2.19
C ALA A 112 -7.37 -7.62 -1.00
N LEU A 113 -6.48 -8.14 -0.14
CA LEU A 113 -6.85 -8.89 1.07
C LEU A 113 -5.78 -8.66 2.15
N LYS A 114 -6.14 -7.84 3.11
CA LYS A 114 -5.27 -7.57 4.27
C LYS A 114 -5.36 -8.75 5.25
N LEU A 115 -4.28 -9.52 5.34
CA LEU A 115 -4.12 -10.61 6.29
C LEU A 115 -3.24 -10.14 7.44
N THR A 116 -3.58 -10.55 8.64
CA THR A 116 -2.68 -10.38 9.79
C THR A 116 -1.37 -11.18 9.57
N PRO A 117 -0.26 -10.80 10.22
CA PRO A 117 1.00 -11.53 10.08
C PRO A 117 0.88 -13.04 10.40
N TRP A 118 0.09 -13.40 11.43
CA TRP A 118 -0.13 -14.80 11.80
C TRP A 118 -1.00 -15.57 10.79
N GLU A 119 -2.01 -14.93 10.19
CA GLU A 119 -2.81 -15.55 9.12
C GLU A 119 -1.94 -15.79 7.88
N SER A 120 -1.10 -14.81 7.51
CA SER A 120 -0.15 -14.93 6.40
C SER A 120 0.84 -16.07 6.63
N PHE A 121 1.42 -16.15 7.83
CA PHE A 121 2.32 -17.24 8.22
C PHE A 121 1.61 -18.61 8.17
N THR A 122 0.41 -18.71 8.73
CA THR A 122 -0.37 -19.97 8.71
C THR A 122 -0.66 -20.41 7.27
N LYS A 123 -1.06 -19.51 6.40
CA LYS A 123 -1.26 -19.77 4.98
C LYS A 123 0.02 -20.31 4.32
N ASP A 124 1.16 -19.70 4.59
CA ASP A 124 2.43 -20.09 3.99
C ASP A 124 2.90 -21.46 4.50
N VAL A 125 2.68 -21.77 5.79
CA VAL A 125 2.95 -23.11 6.35
C VAL A 125 2.07 -24.17 5.69
N VAL A 126 0.79 -23.89 5.46
CA VAL A 126 -0.11 -24.83 4.76
C VAL A 126 0.38 -25.07 3.33
N LEU A 127 0.76 -23.99 2.62
CA LEU A 127 1.33 -24.09 1.26
C LEU A 127 2.65 -24.89 1.25
N LEU A 128 3.52 -24.65 2.22
CA LEU A 128 4.78 -25.38 2.38
C LEU A 128 4.52 -26.90 2.54
N ILE A 129 3.57 -27.27 3.40
CA ILE A 129 3.19 -28.68 3.59
C ILE A 129 2.65 -29.29 2.28
N LEU A 130 1.80 -28.55 1.55
CA LEU A 130 1.25 -29.01 0.28
C LEU A 130 2.33 -29.16 -0.80
N ILE A 131 3.30 -28.24 -0.86
CA ILE A 131 4.42 -28.32 -1.81
C ILE A 131 5.35 -29.49 -1.48
N LEU A 132 5.63 -29.74 -0.21
CA LEU A 132 6.37 -30.93 0.24
C LEU A 132 5.64 -32.23 -0.10
N PHE A 133 4.31 -32.24 0.05
CA PHE A 133 3.47 -33.35 -0.37
C PHE A 133 3.52 -33.57 -1.88
N LEU A 134 3.44 -32.50 -2.68
CA LEU A 134 3.61 -32.56 -4.13
C LEU A 134 5.02 -33.03 -4.54
N TYR A 135 6.05 -32.63 -3.80
CA TYR A 135 7.42 -33.08 -4.06
C TYR A 135 7.55 -34.60 -3.87
N LYS A 136 7.07 -35.15 -2.75
CA LYS A 136 7.03 -36.59 -2.50
C LYS A 136 6.14 -37.34 -3.50
N GLY A 137 5.01 -36.72 -3.89
CA GLY A 137 4.06 -37.24 -4.87
C GLY A 137 4.39 -36.94 -6.33
N SER A 138 5.57 -36.40 -6.64
CA SER A 138 5.93 -35.89 -7.98
C SER A 138 5.77 -36.91 -9.13
N ARG A 139 5.86 -38.22 -8.84
CA ARG A 139 5.60 -39.29 -9.81
C ARG A 139 4.16 -39.28 -10.35
N TYR A 140 3.19 -38.76 -9.59
CA TYR A 140 1.78 -38.68 -9.98
C TYR A 140 1.44 -37.38 -10.73
N ILE A 141 2.37 -36.41 -10.79
CA ILE A 141 2.22 -35.19 -11.58
C ILE A 141 2.46 -35.53 -13.04
N GLN A 142 1.37 -35.73 -13.78
CA GLN A 142 1.38 -35.98 -15.23
C GLN A 142 1.16 -34.65 -15.97
N PRO A 143 1.84 -34.44 -17.09
CA PRO A 143 1.56 -33.28 -17.95
C PRO A 143 0.15 -33.40 -18.56
N PHE A 144 -0.58 -32.26 -18.61
CA PHE A 144 -1.90 -32.25 -19.24
C PHE A 144 -1.85 -32.14 -20.76
N PHE A 145 -0.76 -31.55 -21.31
CA PHE A 145 -0.64 -31.22 -22.73
C PHE A 145 0.70 -31.72 -23.30
N SER A 146 0.82 -31.70 -24.63
CA SER A 146 2.08 -31.98 -25.32
C SER A 146 3.20 -31.02 -24.89
N LYS A 147 4.45 -31.39 -25.11
CA LYS A 147 5.60 -30.55 -24.72
C LYS A 147 5.55 -29.18 -25.40
N GLY A 148 5.17 -29.12 -26.67
CA GLY A 148 5.04 -27.86 -27.43
C GLY A 148 3.99 -26.93 -26.82
N VAL A 149 2.78 -27.44 -26.57
CA VAL A 149 1.69 -26.64 -25.97
C VAL A 149 2.09 -26.08 -24.61
N ARG A 150 2.73 -26.89 -23.74
CA ARG A 150 3.20 -26.42 -22.43
C ARG A 150 4.23 -25.29 -22.54
N SER A 151 5.19 -25.44 -23.46
CA SER A 151 6.21 -24.40 -23.68
C SER A 151 5.59 -23.10 -24.20
N ILE A 152 4.64 -23.21 -25.15
CA ILE A 152 3.90 -22.05 -25.67
C ILE A 152 3.07 -21.39 -24.56
N THR A 153 2.37 -22.16 -23.72
CA THR A 153 1.58 -21.61 -22.59
C THR A 153 2.47 -20.79 -21.65
N ILE A 154 3.63 -21.31 -21.27
CA ILE A 154 4.56 -20.59 -20.39
C ILE A 154 5.09 -19.33 -21.05
N PHE A 155 5.48 -19.42 -22.33
CA PHE A 155 5.95 -18.26 -23.09
C PHE A 155 4.89 -17.16 -23.21
N ILE A 156 3.65 -17.52 -23.53
CA ILE A 156 2.53 -16.56 -23.55
C ILE A 156 2.30 -15.96 -22.15
N SER A 157 2.31 -16.78 -21.10
CA SER A 157 2.17 -16.30 -19.72
C SER A 157 3.27 -15.31 -19.35
N LEU A 158 4.52 -15.58 -19.76
CA LEU A 158 5.63 -14.66 -19.53
C LEU A 158 5.40 -13.32 -20.25
N ILE A 159 5.02 -13.35 -21.53
CA ILE A 159 4.75 -12.14 -22.32
C ILE A 159 3.61 -11.32 -21.68
N LEU A 160 2.52 -11.98 -21.27
CA LEU A 160 1.40 -11.31 -20.59
C LEU A 160 1.82 -10.69 -19.25
N CYS A 161 2.64 -11.39 -18.46
CA CYS A 161 3.16 -10.83 -17.19
C CYS A 161 4.08 -9.65 -17.44
N LEU A 162 4.96 -9.71 -18.44
CA LEU A 162 5.83 -8.59 -18.81
C LEU A 162 5.03 -7.40 -19.31
N TRP A 163 4.05 -7.64 -20.17
CA TRP A 163 3.15 -6.59 -20.68
C TRP A 163 2.39 -5.91 -19.54
N LEU A 164 1.76 -6.70 -18.65
CA LEU A 164 1.04 -6.16 -17.50
C LEU A 164 1.98 -5.40 -16.56
N GLY A 165 3.15 -5.95 -16.26
CA GLY A 165 4.15 -5.29 -15.41
C GLY A 165 4.61 -3.96 -15.97
N LEU A 166 4.92 -3.87 -17.26
CA LEU A 166 5.28 -2.61 -17.92
C LEU A 166 4.10 -1.63 -17.91
N HIS A 167 2.90 -2.11 -18.27
CA HIS A 167 1.71 -1.26 -18.27
C HIS A 167 1.46 -0.59 -16.92
N VAL A 168 1.48 -1.34 -15.81
CA VAL A 168 1.20 -0.77 -14.48
C VAL A 168 2.36 0.06 -13.88
N LEU A 169 3.55 -0.03 -14.48
CA LEU A 169 4.68 0.85 -14.12
C LEU A 169 4.65 2.18 -14.88
N GLU A 170 4.09 2.20 -16.08
CA GLU A 170 3.93 3.39 -16.92
C GLU A 170 2.59 4.09 -16.70
N HIS A 171 1.63 3.39 -16.12
CA HIS A 171 0.29 3.84 -15.78
C HIS A 171 -0.06 3.50 -14.32
N LEU A 172 -1.30 3.62 -13.92
CA LEU A 172 -1.75 3.18 -12.61
C LEU A 172 -2.16 1.69 -12.63
N PRO A 173 -2.22 1.02 -11.45
CA PRO A 173 -2.76 -0.33 -11.35
C PRO A 173 -4.12 -0.47 -12.04
N VAL A 174 -4.30 -1.56 -12.81
CA VAL A 174 -5.55 -1.82 -13.57
C VAL A 174 -6.74 -1.94 -12.62
N ILE A 175 -6.55 -2.56 -11.45
CA ILE A 175 -7.55 -2.66 -10.40
C ILE A 175 -7.01 -1.96 -9.15
N ASP A 176 -7.70 -0.91 -8.70
CA ASP A 176 -7.35 -0.22 -7.48
C ASP A 176 -8.07 -0.84 -6.27
N PHE A 177 -7.35 -1.61 -5.47
CA PHE A 177 -7.85 -2.24 -4.24
C PHE A 177 -7.75 -1.35 -3.00
N ARG A 178 -7.14 -0.16 -3.13
CA ARG A 178 -6.85 0.72 -1.99
C ARG A 178 -8.07 1.49 -1.52
N ALA A 179 -7.97 2.04 -0.31
CA ALA A 179 -9.02 2.88 0.27
C ALA A 179 -9.33 4.13 -0.56
N TYR A 180 -8.35 4.62 -1.32
CA TYR A 180 -8.44 5.83 -2.15
C TYR A 180 -8.78 5.56 -3.63
N LYS A 181 -9.57 4.53 -3.91
CA LYS A 181 -10.02 4.24 -5.28
C LYS A 181 -10.99 5.31 -5.78
N VAL A 182 -11.11 5.45 -7.10
CA VAL A 182 -12.09 6.33 -7.74
C VAL A 182 -13.51 6.03 -7.23
N GLY A 183 -14.26 7.07 -6.90
CA GLY A 183 -15.59 7.01 -6.27
C GLY A 183 -15.57 7.01 -4.74
N THR A 184 -14.41 6.89 -4.09
CA THR A 184 -14.31 7.00 -2.63
C THR A 184 -14.39 8.46 -2.20
N ASN A 185 -15.17 8.73 -1.16
CA ASN A 185 -15.18 10.02 -0.47
C ASN A 185 -14.19 9.95 0.72
N ILE A 186 -13.14 10.77 0.67
CA ILE A 186 -12.05 10.78 1.66
C ILE A 186 -12.60 11.14 3.04
N THR A 187 -13.42 12.21 3.14
CA THR A 187 -13.99 12.65 4.41
C THR A 187 -14.80 11.54 5.10
N ARG A 188 -15.63 10.81 4.33
CA ARG A 188 -16.37 9.65 4.89
C ARG A 188 -15.45 8.50 5.25
N GLY A 189 -14.40 8.27 4.47
CA GLY A 189 -13.41 7.24 4.74
C GLY A 189 -12.61 7.48 6.03
N MET A 190 -12.50 8.73 6.48
CA MET A 190 -11.84 9.15 7.73
C MET A 190 -12.75 9.06 8.96
N GLN A 191 -14.05 8.94 8.77
CA GLN A 191 -15.02 8.96 9.88
C GLN A 191 -15.06 7.62 10.61
N THR A 192 -15.12 7.67 11.94
CA THR A 192 -15.47 6.53 12.78
C THR A 192 -16.99 6.53 13.00
N PRO A 193 -17.71 5.46 12.58
CA PRO A 193 -19.15 5.36 12.85
C PRO A 193 -19.46 5.44 14.34
N ALA A 194 -20.59 6.03 14.70
CA ALA A 194 -20.96 6.20 16.10
C ALA A 194 -21.17 4.88 16.87
N ASP A 195 -21.48 3.81 16.15
CA ASP A 195 -21.67 2.45 16.65
C ASP A 195 -20.43 1.56 16.48
N ALA A 196 -19.30 2.15 16.06
CA ALA A 196 -18.06 1.42 15.85
C ALA A 196 -17.53 0.82 17.16
N PRO A 197 -17.04 -0.43 17.12
CA PRO A 197 -16.48 -1.05 18.31
C PRO A 197 -15.24 -0.29 18.79
N ALA A 198 -15.22 0.07 20.07
CA ALA A 198 -14.05 0.66 20.70
C ALA A 198 -12.94 -0.37 20.92
N ALA A 199 -11.70 0.08 20.86
CA ALA A 199 -10.57 -0.76 21.25
C ALA A 199 -10.64 -1.09 22.75
N VAL A 200 -10.34 -2.35 23.09
CA VAL A 200 -10.25 -2.79 24.49
C VAL A 200 -8.78 -3.07 24.80
N TYR A 201 -8.25 -2.33 25.74
CA TYR A 201 -6.88 -2.45 26.20
C TYR A 201 -6.80 -3.20 27.52
N GLN A 202 -5.72 -3.92 27.72
CA GLN A 202 -5.30 -4.45 29.02
C GLN A 202 -4.03 -3.76 29.43
N TYR A 203 -3.99 -3.28 30.66
CA TYR A 203 -2.86 -2.63 31.26
C TYR A 203 -2.25 -3.52 32.34
N ASN A 204 -0.96 -3.82 32.23
CA ASN A 204 -0.17 -4.55 33.20
C ASN A 204 0.66 -3.53 33.97
N TRP A 205 0.15 -3.11 35.12
CA TRP A 205 0.80 -2.13 35.99
C TRP A 205 1.80 -2.84 36.90
N SER A 206 3.04 -2.40 36.89
CA SER A 206 4.10 -2.91 37.77
C SER A 206 4.42 -1.88 38.85
N PHE A 207 4.27 -2.24 40.11
CA PHE A 207 4.56 -1.41 41.25
C PHE A 207 5.68 -2.02 42.13
N ASP A 208 6.51 -1.20 42.72
CA ASP A 208 7.35 -1.58 43.86
C ASP A 208 6.56 -1.32 45.16
N VAL A 209 6.29 -2.36 45.90
CA VAL A 209 5.62 -2.31 47.20
C VAL A 209 6.58 -2.91 48.25
N ASN A 210 7.24 -2.06 49.03
CA ASN A 210 8.20 -2.48 50.04
C ASN A 210 9.36 -3.35 49.52
N GLY A 211 9.91 -3.02 48.34
CA GLY A 211 11.00 -3.77 47.70
C GLY A 211 10.58 -5.04 46.98
N GLN A 212 9.28 -5.28 46.82
CA GLN A 212 8.74 -6.38 46.04
C GLN A 212 7.94 -5.87 44.85
N GLN A 213 8.23 -6.41 43.67
CA GLN A 213 7.48 -6.07 42.48
C GLN A 213 6.11 -6.74 42.51
N LYS A 214 5.03 -5.95 42.43
CA LYS A 214 3.64 -6.39 42.34
C LYS A 214 3.06 -5.96 41.00
N THR A 215 2.50 -6.91 40.25
CA THR A 215 1.83 -6.64 38.97
C THR A 215 0.32 -6.69 39.16
N VAL A 216 -0.38 -5.67 38.65
CA VAL A 216 -1.84 -5.59 38.61
C VAL A 216 -2.28 -5.47 37.17
N ILE A 217 -3.27 -6.28 36.79
CA ILE A 217 -3.80 -6.33 35.43
C ILE A 217 -5.23 -5.81 35.47
N ASN A 218 -5.53 -4.78 34.67
CA ASN A 218 -6.89 -4.25 34.53
C ASN A 218 -7.17 -3.72 33.11
N ARG A 219 -8.36 -3.13 32.90
CA ARG A 219 -8.83 -2.64 31.60
C ARG A 219 -8.97 -1.11 31.53
N GLY A 220 -8.25 -0.35 32.37
CA GLY A 220 -8.18 1.11 32.19
C GLY A 220 -8.31 1.98 33.42
N GLU A 221 -8.63 1.44 34.61
CA GLU A 221 -8.60 2.22 35.82
C GLU A 221 -7.20 2.19 36.45
N ASP A 222 -6.70 3.35 36.86
CA ASP A 222 -5.45 3.48 37.59
C ASP A 222 -5.55 2.76 38.94
N PRO A 223 -4.78 1.65 39.15
CA PRO A 223 -4.88 0.88 40.37
C PRO A 223 -4.34 1.71 41.55
N LYS A 224 -5.18 1.96 42.55
CA LYS A 224 -4.79 2.67 43.79
C LYS A 224 -4.01 1.70 44.66
N ILE A 225 -2.69 1.69 44.51
CA ILE A 225 -1.76 0.87 45.27
C ILE A 225 -0.76 1.76 45.97
N ASP A 226 -0.53 1.55 47.29
CA ASP A 226 0.53 2.16 48.03
C ASP A 226 1.87 1.53 47.59
N GLY A 227 2.55 2.17 46.64
CA GLY A 227 3.81 1.73 46.04
C GLY A 227 4.32 2.69 44.99
N THR A 228 5.54 2.50 44.56
CA THR A 228 6.14 3.30 43.46
C THR A 228 5.82 2.59 42.13
N LEU A 229 5.20 3.32 41.18
CA LEU A 229 4.96 2.81 39.84
C LEU A 229 6.30 2.59 39.11
N LEU A 230 6.57 1.36 38.69
CA LEU A 230 7.77 0.99 37.93
C LEU A 230 7.54 1.09 36.41
N GLY A 231 6.30 0.81 35.95
CA GLY A 231 5.93 0.87 34.54
C GLY A 231 4.55 0.34 34.25
N VAL A 232 4.06 0.65 33.05
CA VAL A 232 2.78 0.17 32.53
C VAL A 232 3.01 -0.43 31.15
N GLU A 233 2.72 -1.71 31.00
CA GLU A 233 2.68 -2.37 29.70
C GLU A 233 1.23 -2.44 29.22
N THR A 234 0.99 -1.92 28.01
CA THR A 234 -0.34 -1.94 27.40
C THR A 234 -0.39 -3.00 26.31
N SER A 235 -1.40 -3.86 26.38
CA SER A 235 -1.71 -4.84 25.32
C SER A 235 -3.14 -4.64 24.82
N VAL A 236 -3.35 -4.85 23.52
CA VAL A 236 -4.66 -4.73 22.87
C VAL A 236 -5.36 -6.08 22.99
N LEU A 237 -6.46 -6.16 23.76
CA LEU A 237 -7.30 -7.35 23.85
C LEU A 237 -8.26 -7.49 22.68
N GLN A 238 -8.81 -6.35 22.25
CA GLN A 238 -9.71 -6.27 21.10
C GLN A 238 -9.37 -5.00 20.32
N LYS A 239 -9.08 -5.17 19.03
CA LYS A 239 -8.89 -4.01 18.14
C LYS A 239 -10.22 -3.28 17.98
N GLY A 240 -10.16 -1.95 18.09
CA GLY A 240 -11.28 -1.10 17.74
C GLY A 240 -11.46 -1.01 16.22
N TYR A 241 -12.49 -0.28 15.81
CA TYR A 241 -12.64 0.10 14.42
C TYR A 241 -11.53 1.08 14.03
N GLU A 242 -10.84 0.78 12.95
CA GLU A 242 -9.90 1.70 12.30
C GLU A 242 -10.54 2.21 11.01
N PRO A 243 -10.72 3.54 10.82
CA PRO A 243 -11.20 4.07 9.56
C PRO A 243 -10.29 3.60 8.41
N PRO A 244 -10.85 3.30 7.23
CA PRO A 244 -10.04 2.89 6.08
C PRO A 244 -9.05 3.96 5.61
N ILE A 245 -9.29 5.22 5.99
CA ILE A 245 -8.42 6.38 5.78
C ILE A 245 -8.16 7.01 7.15
N HIS A 246 -6.91 6.97 7.64
CA HIS A 246 -6.57 7.47 8.98
C HIS A 246 -5.35 8.41 9.01
N ASP A 247 -4.51 8.40 7.98
CA ASP A 247 -3.25 9.16 7.97
C ASP A 247 -3.25 10.32 6.96
N PHE A 248 -4.43 10.75 6.48
CA PHE A 248 -4.53 11.80 5.48
C PHE A 248 -4.68 13.17 6.12
N SER A 249 -3.76 14.08 5.83
CA SER A 249 -3.85 15.49 6.19
C SER A 249 -3.32 16.38 5.07
N ILE A 250 -3.73 17.64 5.05
CA ILE A 250 -3.27 18.69 4.15
C ILE A 250 -2.81 19.85 5.03
N GLU A 251 -1.52 19.93 5.29
CA GLU A 251 -0.97 20.87 6.27
C GLU A 251 -0.02 21.88 5.61
N ARG A 252 -0.05 23.12 6.08
CA ARG A 252 0.93 24.13 5.69
C ARG A 252 1.15 25.13 6.82
N ASP A 253 2.41 25.43 7.11
CA ASP A 253 2.82 26.44 8.11
C ASP A 253 2.18 26.20 9.50
N GLY A 254 2.05 24.91 9.89
CA GLY A 254 1.45 24.50 11.16
C GLY A 254 -0.06 24.55 11.22
N THR A 255 -0.73 24.83 10.07
CA THR A 255 -2.20 24.89 9.97
C THR A 255 -2.71 23.71 9.15
N ASP A 256 -3.75 23.03 9.64
CA ASP A 256 -4.47 21.97 8.94
C ASP A 256 -5.59 22.54 8.05
N TYR A 257 -5.48 22.28 6.76
CA TYR A 257 -6.43 22.69 5.72
C TYR A 257 -7.28 21.52 5.21
N THR A 258 -7.18 20.33 5.81
CA THR A 258 -7.78 19.10 5.29
C THR A 258 -9.28 19.26 5.05
N THR A 259 -10.03 19.72 6.06
CA THR A 259 -11.49 19.91 5.95
C THR A 259 -11.83 20.93 4.88
N GLN A 260 -11.15 22.08 4.89
CA GLN A 260 -11.40 23.17 3.93
C GLN A 260 -11.19 22.69 2.49
N MET A 261 -10.09 22.01 2.21
CA MET A 261 -9.76 21.51 0.87
C MET A 261 -10.70 20.40 0.43
N LEU A 262 -11.09 19.50 1.35
CA LEU A 262 -12.02 18.42 1.00
C LEU A 262 -13.48 18.90 0.81
N GLU A 263 -13.83 20.10 1.26
CA GLU A 263 -15.15 20.72 1.01
C GLU A 263 -15.22 21.44 -0.35
N GLU A 264 -14.09 21.67 -1.03
CA GLU A 264 -14.04 22.30 -2.35
C GLU A 264 -14.86 21.50 -3.37
N GLU A 265 -15.64 22.25 -4.19
CA GLU A 265 -16.48 21.62 -5.24
C GLU A 265 -15.64 21.07 -6.38
N ASN A 266 -14.53 21.72 -6.70
CA ASN A 266 -13.67 21.36 -7.83
C ASN A 266 -12.21 21.52 -7.40
N LEU A 267 -11.64 20.46 -6.83
CA LEU A 267 -10.27 20.43 -6.37
C LEU A 267 -9.43 19.53 -7.28
N LEU A 268 -8.32 20.06 -7.77
CA LEU A 268 -7.29 19.30 -8.46
C LEU A 268 -6.06 19.23 -7.56
N VAL A 269 -5.60 18.03 -7.28
CA VAL A 269 -4.45 17.79 -6.39
C VAL A 269 -3.32 17.14 -7.18
N VAL A 270 -2.19 17.79 -7.20
CA VAL A 270 -0.92 17.24 -7.71
C VAL A 270 -0.22 16.53 -6.54
N ILE A 271 0.05 15.24 -6.70
CA ILE A 271 0.75 14.46 -5.69
C ILE A 271 2.18 14.21 -6.14
N ALA A 272 3.13 14.66 -5.33
CA ALA A 272 4.55 14.37 -5.48
C ALA A 272 5.10 13.90 -4.13
N TYR A 273 4.87 12.61 -3.80
CA TYR A 273 5.08 12.10 -2.44
C TYR A 273 6.55 12.19 -1.97
N ASN A 274 7.52 12.15 -2.88
CA ASN A 274 8.94 12.33 -2.57
C ASN A 274 9.64 12.92 -3.77
N LEU A 275 10.19 14.12 -3.64
CA LEU A 275 10.83 14.86 -4.73
C LEU A 275 12.20 14.30 -5.13
N ASP A 276 12.92 13.62 -4.22
CA ASP A 276 14.22 13.01 -4.51
C ASP A 276 14.14 11.87 -5.54
N VAL A 277 12.99 11.18 -5.58
CA VAL A 277 12.73 10.06 -6.50
C VAL A 277 11.60 10.36 -7.48
N SER A 278 11.22 11.64 -7.62
CA SER A 278 10.18 12.08 -8.53
C SER A 278 10.66 12.04 -9.99
N GLN A 279 9.79 11.63 -10.89
CA GLN A 279 10.05 11.67 -12.33
C GLN A 279 9.80 13.09 -12.85
N ASN A 280 10.88 13.84 -12.93
CA ASN A 280 10.84 15.27 -13.24
C ASN A 280 10.14 15.62 -14.57
N GLU A 281 10.18 14.74 -15.56
CA GLU A 281 9.56 14.93 -16.88
C GLU A 281 8.03 15.05 -16.77
N GLY A 282 7.42 14.40 -15.78
CA GLY A 282 5.98 14.48 -15.55
C GLY A 282 5.46 15.86 -15.17
N PHE A 283 6.30 16.74 -14.61
CA PHE A 283 5.85 18.09 -14.24
C PHE A 283 5.55 18.99 -15.43
N ILE A 284 6.06 18.69 -16.62
CA ILE A 284 5.74 19.45 -17.84
C ILE A 284 4.27 19.23 -18.21
N SER A 285 3.82 17.98 -18.31
CA SER A 285 2.42 17.65 -18.61
C SER A 285 1.48 18.10 -17.47
N ILE A 286 1.93 18.00 -16.22
CA ILE A 286 1.18 18.47 -15.05
C ILE A 286 0.97 19.97 -15.10
N LYS A 287 1.98 20.77 -15.47
CA LYS A 287 1.81 22.23 -15.61
C LYS A 287 0.69 22.56 -16.60
N GLU A 288 0.73 22.01 -17.81
CA GLU A 288 -0.29 22.26 -18.83
C GLU A 288 -1.72 21.91 -18.33
N ALA A 289 -1.86 20.80 -17.62
CA ALA A 289 -3.14 20.37 -17.07
C ALA A 289 -3.61 21.26 -15.91
N THR A 290 -2.69 21.68 -15.04
CA THR A 290 -3.01 22.56 -13.90
C THR A 290 -3.34 23.98 -14.34
N ASP A 291 -2.64 24.53 -15.34
CA ASP A 291 -2.96 25.83 -15.93
C ASP A 291 -4.39 25.81 -16.52
N THR A 292 -4.71 24.78 -17.30
CA THR A 292 -6.07 24.57 -17.84
C THR A 292 -7.12 24.44 -16.74
N ALA A 293 -6.80 23.79 -15.63
CA ALA A 293 -7.71 23.64 -14.51
C ALA A 293 -7.96 24.98 -13.79
N ILE A 294 -6.90 25.78 -13.58
CA ILE A 294 -6.99 27.13 -13.00
C ILE A 294 -7.85 28.03 -13.88
N GLU A 295 -7.61 28.03 -15.20
CA GLU A 295 -8.42 28.81 -16.16
C GLU A 295 -9.90 28.42 -16.13
N LYS A 296 -10.21 27.14 -15.87
CA LYS A 296 -11.57 26.63 -15.70
C LYS A 296 -12.17 26.87 -14.31
N GLY A 297 -11.42 27.48 -13.38
CA GLY A 297 -11.89 27.85 -12.05
C GLY A 297 -11.76 26.75 -10.99
N TYR A 298 -10.91 25.74 -11.22
CA TYR A 298 -10.59 24.74 -10.19
C TYR A 298 -9.66 25.33 -9.14
N THR A 299 -9.83 24.91 -7.91
CA THR A 299 -8.78 25.05 -6.89
C THR A 299 -7.70 24.02 -7.16
N VAL A 300 -6.46 24.46 -7.34
CA VAL A 300 -5.31 23.56 -7.59
C VAL A 300 -4.34 23.63 -6.44
N ILE A 301 -3.94 22.49 -5.90
CA ILE A 301 -2.92 22.37 -4.85
C ILE A 301 -1.94 21.25 -5.18
N GLY A 302 -0.73 21.36 -4.63
CA GLY A 302 0.22 20.25 -4.56
C GLY A 302 0.23 19.64 -3.16
N ILE A 303 0.47 18.35 -3.03
CA ILE A 303 0.76 17.70 -1.75
C ILE A 303 2.02 16.85 -1.86
N SER A 304 2.88 16.95 -0.82
CA SER A 304 4.16 16.27 -0.78
C SER A 304 4.57 15.98 0.66
N ALA A 305 5.40 14.94 0.86
CA ALA A 305 6.10 14.71 2.12
C ALA A 305 7.50 15.37 2.16
N SER A 306 7.93 15.99 1.05
CA SER A 306 9.16 16.77 0.98
C SER A 306 9.01 18.13 1.67
N SER A 307 10.13 18.74 2.01
CA SER A 307 10.14 20.03 2.73
C SER A 307 9.60 21.19 1.89
N THR A 308 9.09 22.22 2.56
CA THR A 308 8.60 23.45 1.89
C THR A 308 9.65 24.09 0.97
N PRO A 309 10.94 24.24 1.35
CA PRO A 309 11.94 24.81 0.44
C PRO A 309 12.16 23.98 -0.84
N GLU A 310 12.06 22.64 -0.75
CA GLU A 310 12.20 21.76 -1.92
C GLU A 310 10.99 21.88 -2.85
N THR A 311 9.79 21.92 -2.31
CA THR A 311 8.57 22.08 -3.10
C THR A 311 8.47 23.47 -3.72
N GLU A 312 8.91 24.52 -3.06
CA GLU A 312 8.98 25.89 -3.63
C GLU A 312 10.01 25.97 -4.75
N LYS A 313 11.17 25.34 -4.58
CA LYS A 313 12.18 25.23 -5.64
C LYS A 313 11.65 24.48 -6.86
N LEU A 314 10.88 23.41 -6.65
CA LEU A 314 10.22 22.67 -7.72
C LEU A 314 9.20 23.55 -8.44
N ALA A 315 8.32 24.21 -7.68
CA ALA A 315 7.30 25.10 -8.24
C ALA A 315 7.91 26.21 -9.10
N ALA A 316 8.97 26.84 -8.61
CA ALA A 316 9.71 27.85 -9.36
C ALA A 316 10.39 27.28 -10.63
N LYS A 317 10.93 26.04 -10.56
CA LYS A 317 11.60 25.40 -11.69
C LYS A 317 10.65 25.11 -12.85
N TYR A 318 9.42 24.70 -12.56
CA TYR A 318 8.42 24.33 -13.55
C TYR A 318 7.32 25.38 -13.73
N ASP A 319 7.46 26.56 -13.10
CA ASP A 319 6.51 27.67 -13.17
C ASP A 319 5.08 27.22 -12.80
N LEU A 320 4.95 26.53 -11.66
CA LEU A 320 3.68 25.98 -11.19
C LEU A 320 2.91 27.04 -10.40
N ASP A 321 1.69 27.38 -10.83
CA ASP A 321 0.84 28.43 -10.25
C ASP A 321 -0.03 27.94 -9.09
N PHE A 322 0.50 27.02 -8.27
CA PHE A 322 -0.17 26.51 -7.08
C PHE A 322 0.81 26.25 -5.93
N LYS A 323 0.28 26.17 -4.73
CA LYS A 323 1.07 25.93 -3.51
C LYS A 323 1.10 24.47 -3.16
N PHE A 324 2.23 24.01 -2.62
CA PHE A 324 2.35 22.69 -2.02
C PHE A 324 2.01 22.73 -0.52
N TYR A 325 1.37 21.65 -0.07
CA TYR A 325 1.03 21.35 1.31
C TYR A 325 1.75 20.06 1.72
N PHE A 326 1.98 19.92 3.01
CA PHE A 326 2.56 18.70 3.56
C PHE A 326 1.46 17.64 3.76
N CYS A 327 1.79 16.40 3.49
CA CYS A 327 1.04 15.21 3.86
C CYS A 327 2.03 14.06 4.12
N ASP A 328 1.69 13.15 5.05
CA ASP A 328 2.52 12.01 5.36
C ASP A 328 2.81 11.13 4.12
N MET A 329 4.05 10.69 3.99
CA MET A 329 4.50 9.89 2.86
C MET A 329 3.76 8.56 2.73
N THR A 330 3.40 7.92 3.84
CA THR A 330 2.71 6.63 3.86
C THR A 330 1.30 6.79 3.31
N ALA A 331 0.61 7.88 3.72
CA ALA A 331 -0.70 8.24 3.17
C ALA A 331 -0.59 8.49 1.65
N LEU A 332 0.36 9.32 1.22
CA LEU A 332 0.54 9.65 -0.20
C LEU A 332 0.86 8.42 -1.05
N LYS A 333 1.76 7.55 -0.59
CA LYS A 333 2.05 6.27 -1.25
C LYS A 333 0.81 5.37 -1.32
N THR A 334 -0.09 5.43 -0.32
CA THR A 334 -1.35 4.68 -0.34
C THR A 334 -2.36 5.26 -1.32
N ILE A 335 -2.39 6.58 -1.50
CA ILE A 335 -3.29 7.24 -2.46
C ILE A 335 -2.96 6.82 -3.89
N ILE A 336 -1.68 6.89 -4.28
CA ILE A 336 -1.30 6.71 -5.69
C ILE A 336 0.07 6.04 -5.83
N ARG A 337 0.33 5.42 -6.99
CA ARG A 337 1.59 4.73 -7.30
C ARG A 337 2.47 5.48 -8.32
N SER A 338 2.09 6.67 -8.70
CA SER A 338 2.85 7.55 -9.60
C SER A 338 3.44 8.73 -8.83
N ASN A 339 4.63 9.15 -9.17
CA ASN A 339 5.32 10.27 -8.53
C ASN A 339 6.08 11.09 -9.60
N PRO A 340 5.48 12.19 -10.12
CA PRO A 340 4.24 12.82 -9.71
C PRO A 340 2.96 12.20 -10.29
N SER A 341 1.80 12.75 -9.91
CA SER A 341 0.47 12.30 -10.35
C SER A 341 -0.59 13.38 -10.12
N ILE A 342 -1.78 13.17 -10.67
CA ILE A 342 -2.94 14.05 -10.46
C ILE A 342 -4.13 13.26 -9.95
N ILE A 343 -4.87 13.85 -9.01
CA ILE A 343 -6.21 13.41 -8.64
C ILE A 343 -7.19 14.58 -8.73
N SER A 344 -8.41 14.35 -9.23
CA SER A 344 -9.49 15.33 -9.17
C SER A 344 -10.53 14.91 -8.14
N LEU A 345 -11.00 15.87 -7.36
CA LEU A 345 -11.97 15.66 -6.30
C LEU A 345 -13.17 16.61 -6.45
N GLU A 346 -14.32 16.14 -6.01
CA GLU A 346 -15.54 16.93 -5.83
C GLU A 346 -16.06 16.67 -4.42
N LYS A 347 -16.01 17.69 -3.56
CA LYS A 347 -16.43 17.57 -2.14
C LYS A 347 -15.85 16.32 -1.47
N GLY A 348 -14.54 16.17 -1.56
CA GLY A 348 -13.79 15.04 -0.99
C GLY A 348 -13.97 13.71 -1.72
N THR A 349 -14.80 13.62 -2.76
CA THR A 349 -14.96 12.39 -3.57
C THR A 349 -13.95 12.37 -4.70
N ILE A 350 -13.17 11.32 -4.80
CA ILE A 350 -12.18 11.11 -5.86
C ILE A 350 -12.93 10.79 -7.17
N LEU A 351 -12.81 11.67 -8.16
CA LEU A 351 -13.42 11.49 -9.48
C LEU A 351 -12.47 10.82 -10.46
N GLN A 352 -11.20 11.24 -10.46
CA GLN A 352 -10.17 10.73 -11.36
C GLN A 352 -8.85 10.59 -10.61
N LYS A 353 -8.06 9.61 -11.02
CA LYS A 353 -6.67 9.39 -10.58
C LYS A 353 -5.85 9.11 -11.84
N LEU A 354 -4.82 9.88 -12.08
CA LEU A 354 -4.03 9.79 -13.29
C LEU A 354 -2.54 9.70 -12.99
N HIS A 355 -1.87 8.76 -13.65
CA HIS A 355 -0.43 8.76 -13.75
C HIS A 355 0.01 9.99 -14.55
N PHE A 356 1.22 10.50 -14.33
CA PHE A 356 1.69 11.68 -15.10
C PHE A 356 1.77 11.40 -16.62
N ASN A 357 1.88 10.15 -17.05
CA ASN A 357 1.80 9.75 -18.45
C ASN A 357 0.39 9.81 -19.05
N ASP A 358 -0.65 9.87 -18.20
CA ASP A 358 -2.05 9.84 -18.59
C ASP A 358 -2.76 11.18 -18.35
N VAL A 359 -2.01 12.23 -18.10
CA VAL A 359 -2.55 13.56 -17.74
C VAL A 359 -3.40 14.15 -18.87
N ASP A 360 -3.14 13.78 -20.12
CA ASP A 360 -3.94 14.13 -21.30
C ASP A 360 -5.38 13.59 -21.26
N GLN A 361 -5.64 12.55 -20.43
CA GLN A 361 -6.96 11.97 -20.19
C GLN A 361 -7.75 12.71 -19.10
N LEU A 362 -7.20 13.80 -18.52
CA LEU A 362 -7.88 14.58 -17.49
C LEU A 362 -9.14 15.25 -18.04
N ILE A 363 -10.28 14.89 -17.48
CA ILE A 363 -11.58 15.47 -17.84
C ILE A 363 -11.93 16.53 -16.80
N LEU A 364 -11.95 17.78 -17.22
CA LEU A 364 -12.33 18.95 -16.43
C LEU A 364 -13.70 19.46 -16.87
N LYS A 365 -14.59 19.67 -15.91
CA LYS A 365 -15.91 20.31 -16.15
C LYS A 365 -15.74 21.77 -16.52
N GLU A 366 -16.54 22.29 -17.44
CA GLU A 366 -16.66 23.74 -17.65
C GLU A 366 -17.42 24.35 -16.46
N LEU A 367 -16.71 25.12 -15.64
CA LEU A 367 -17.35 25.85 -14.57
C LEU A 367 -17.80 27.20 -15.12
N LYS A 368 -19.09 27.53 -15.00
CA LYS A 368 -19.57 28.86 -15.33
C LYS A 368 -18.81 29.87 -14.48
N ASN A 369 -18.09 30.80 -15.10
CA ASN A 369 -17.34 31.85 -14.43
C ASN A 369 -18.20 32.55 -13.40
N THR A 370 -18.12 32.12 -12.14
CA THR A 370 -18.47 32.94 -11.02
C THR A 370 -17.19 33.66 -10.65
N SER A 371 -17.07 34.88 -11.18
CA SER A 371 -15.93 35.78 -10.93
C SER A 371 -15.54 35.74 -9.47
N LEU A 372 -14.22 35.71 -9.25
CA LEU A 372 -13.55 36.44 -8.19
C LEU A 372 -12.53 35.60 -7.45
N THR A 373 -11.30 36.00 -7.61
CA THR A 373 -10.28 36.03 -6.55
C THR A 373 -10.91 36.10 -5.16
N LYS A 374 -11.12 34.95 -4.51
CA LYS A 374 -11.34 34.94 -3.08
C LYS A 374 -9.97 34.95 -2.42
N ASP A 375 -9.55 36.16 -2.00
CA ASP A 375 -8.60 36.28 -0.91
C ASP A 375 -9.14 35.47 0.25
N ILE A 376 -8.45 34.41 0.60
CA ILE A 376 -8.80 33.52 1.73
C ILE A 376 -8.57 34.34 3.00
N PRO A 377 -9.60 34.74 3.76
CA PRO A 377 -9.38 35.48 5.00
C PRO A 377 -8.73 34.55 6.03
N VAL A 378 -7.51 34.88 6.40
CA VAL A 378 -6.84 34.32 7.58
C VAL A 378 -7.70 34.72 8.79
N LYS A 379 -8.47 33.80 9.34
CA LYS A 379 -9.05 33.97 10.67
C LYS A 379 -7.94 33.83 11.68
N THR A 380 -7.37 34.95 12.12
CA THR A 380 -6.59 35.04 13.35
C THR A 380 -7.48 34.61 14.51
N LEU A 381 -7.07 33.59 15.20
CA LEU A 381 -7.60 33.23 16.52
C LEU A 381 -7.08 34.26 17.55
N ASP A 382 -7.70 35.43 17.59
CA ASP A 382 -7.57 36.34 18.73
C ASP A 382 -8.93 36.39 19.47
N SER A 383 -8.83 36.14 20.74
CA SER A 383 -9.86 36.31 21.79
C SER A 383 -10.68 35.07 22.15
N ILE A 384 -10.12 34.26 23.08
CA ILE A 384 -10.89 33.84 24.25
C ILE A 384 -10.05 34.20 25.48
N ASN A 385 -10.38 35.30 26.12
CA ASN A 385 -10.12 35.58 27.52
C ASN A 385 -11.14 34.86 28.39
#